data_e3ce3cdd1ff0c9a1f94fb7adfbd0f173
#
_entry.id   e3ce3cdd1ff0c9a1f94fb7adfbd0f173
#
_cell.length_a   1.000
_cell.length_b   1.000
_cell.length_c   1.000
_cell.angle_alpha   90.00
_cell.angle_beta   90.00
_cell.angle_gamma   90.00
#
_symmetry.space_group_name_H-M   'P 1'
#
loop_
_entity.id
_entity.type
_entity.pdbx_description
1 polymer ?
#
loop_
_entity_poly.entity_id
_entity_poly.type
_entity_poly.pdbx_seq_one_letter_code
_entity_poly.pdbx_strand_id
1 'polypeptide(L)'
;MRKSSLSLIHSIMFMSMLVLCSAQTLAQLVKAPRLNGSKPTANWILSNGSQGKDFVFCLPLNDCPTCTITAREVYVTSSKNTAFWYEVPALGFKTRLQVKANQVTVINGASGMFPMPEVVGSEQISDLGLTIKADDPVSVYVYNGKSVSSDGYLAIPVSSWGKEYIALTYPDFAEVRPWKGGFAFMAAEDNTEVEITLRSPNYGEYSITGQSRRTEGGRKYGDRWKVTLNRGQVYMVQGDGTSRGQFDLSGSKMVASKPIGCIVYHQRTMIPVFSVGGGRDHICEMIPPTSQWGKTYVTLEILRNNKGDLYRAVALQDGTNIMWSSFDFKTGIRTNGPTGVLNMKAGEVRSIPKSPEEVVTGPANAKGVMGVGVFKSNKPFLLMHQSCSANWDGSGDYDPFTIYCVSAEQYTKGTIFQSPLNNRYTNHFFGMIALGDTTDPSMKLLKSIKLDGKFVYVITPSFLGNRVPGTNYYYVRIPISSGSHTIYGDTPFGGEIYG
;
A
#
# COMPACT_ATOMS: atom_id res chain seq x y z
N MET A 1 -10.81 39.51 -23.29
CA MET A 1 -10.63 39.00 -21.93
C MET A 1 -11.18 37.58 -21.87
N ARG A 2 -10.36 36.59 -22.11
CA ARG A 2 -10.72 35.17 -21.96
C ARG A 2 -10.26 34.74 -20.59
N LYS A 3 -11.20 34.36 -19.73
CA LYS A 3 -10.91 33.70 -18.48
C LYS A 3 -10.39 32.29 -18.80
N SER A 4 -9.12 32.03 -18.53
CA SER A 4 -8.58 30.69 -18.48
C SER A 4 -9.12 30.04 -17.23
N SER A 5 -10.00 29.05 -17.41
CA SER A 5 -10.35 28.11 -16.35
C SER A 5 -9.11 27.25 -16.06
N LEU A 6 -8.43 27.49 -14.96
CA LEU A 6 -7.54 26.49 -14.38
C LEU A 6 -8.39 25.28 -13.98
N SER A 7 -8.29 24.21 -14.75
CA SER A 7 -8.79 22.93 -14.30
C SER A 7 -7.94 22.48 -13.11
N LEU A 8 -8.53 22.51 -11.93
CA LEU A 8 -7.95 21.95 -10.72
C LEU A 8 -7.87 20.42 -10.94
N ILE A 9 -6.67 19.95 -11.26
CA ILE A 9 -6.41 18.50 -11.31
C ILE A 9 -6.53 17.98 -9.89
N HIS A 10 -7.56 17.20 -9.65
CA HIS A 10 -7.79 16.59 -8.34
C HIS A 10 -6.94 15.31 -8.25
N SER A 11 -5.92 15.36 -7.41
CA SER A 11 -5.18 14.17 -7.04
C SER A 11 -6.09 13.25 -6.23
N ILE A 12 -6.21 12.01 -6.67
CA ILE A 12 -6.98 10.98 -5.98
C ILE A 12 -6.07 10.37 -4.92
N MET A 13 -6.48 10.44 -3.68
CA MET A 13 -5.78 9.82 -2.56
C MET A 13 -6.32 8.44 -2.25
N PHE A 14 -5.41 7.55 -1.97
CA PHE A 14 -5.69 6.19 -1.57
C PHE A 14 -5.24 5.92 -0.15
N MET A 15 -6.06 5.18 0.51
CA MET A 15 -5.75 4.59 1.79
C MET A 15 -5.96 3.09 1.70
N SER A 16 -4.88 2.34 1.75
CA SER A 16 -4.97 0.89 1.85
C SER A 16 -5.43 0.48 3.24
N MET A 17 -6.43 -0.38 3.29
CA MET A 17 -6.81 -1.08 4.49
C MET A 17 -5.94 -2.32 4.62
N LEU A 18 -4.82 -2.18 5.31
CA LEU A 18 -3.97 -3.30 5.67
C LEU A 18 -4.62 -4.08 6.82
N VAL A 19 -5.08 -5.24 6.48
CA VAL A 19 -5.52 -6.22 7.45
C VAL A 19 -4.38 -7.20 7.65
N LEU A 20 -3.48 -6.89 8.56
CA LEU A 20 -2.35 -7.74 8.88
C LEU A 20 -2.69 -8.69 10.03
N CYS A 21 -2.44 -9.96 9.86
CA CYS A 21 -2.39 -10.93 10.96
C CYS A 21 -1.04 -10.83 11.68
N SER A 22 -1.03 -10.89 13.00
CA SER A 22 0.22 -11.06 13.76
C SER A 22 0.86 -12.41 13.45
N ALA A 23 2.19 -12.51 13.58
CA ALA A 23 2.92 -13.78 13.38
C ALA A 23 2.39 -14.92 14.27
N GLN A 24 1.84 -14.61 15.43
CA GLN A 24 1.20 -15.58 16.32
C GLN A 24 -0.11 -16.11 15.75
N THR A 25 -0.86 -15.31 14.99
CA THR A 25 -2.08 -15.74 14.31
C THR A 25 -1.77 -16.56 13.06
N LEU A 26 -0.66 -16.29 12.37
CA LEU A 26 -0.20 -17.13 11.25
C LEU A 26 0.14 -18.57 11.68
N ALA A 27 0.78 -18.73 12.84
CA ALA A 27 1.07 -20.06 13.40
C ALA A 27 -0.23 -20.82 13.78
N GLN A 28 -1.31 -20.13 14.08
CA GLN A 28 -2.63 -20.70 14.32
C GLN A 28 -3.45 -20.93 13.05
N LEU A 29 -3.25 -20.10 12.01
CA LEU A 29 -3.91 -20.29 10.70
C LEU A 29 -3.32 -21.45 9.89
N VAL A 30 -2.05 -21.81 10.11
CA VAL A 30 -1.43 -23.01 9.52
C VAL A 30 -2.02 -24.29 10.11
N LYS A 31 -2.62 -24.22 11.30
CA LYS A 31 -3.47 -25.27 11.86
C LYS A 31 -4.94 -24.91 11.68
N ALA A 32 -5.39 -24.80 10.42
CA ALA A 32 -6.82 -24.73 10.15
C ALA A 32 -7.46 -26.00 10.73
N PRO A 33 -8.34 -25.91 11.75
CA PRO A 33 -9.03 -27.07 12.23
C PRO A 33 -9.91 -27.61 11.11
N ARG A 34 -9.85 -28.91 10.87
CA ARG A 34 -10.87 -29.60 10.11
C ARG A 34 -12.22 -29.17 10.70
N LEU A 35 -13.13 -28.72 9.85
CA LEU A 35 -14.49 -28.35 10.21
C LEU A 35 -15.24 -29.54 10.81
N ASN A 36 -15.00 -29.83 12.06
CA ASN A 36 -15.84 -30.65 12.87
C ASN A 36 -16.45 -29.77 13.96
N GLY A 37 -17.67 -29.34 13.72
CA GLY A 37 -18.77 -29.00 14.63
C GLY A 37 -18.51 -28.30 15.97
N SER A 38 -17.38 -27.69 16.25
CA SER A 38 -17.16 -26.94 17.49
C SER A 38 -17.41 -25.44 17.28
N LYS A 39 -18.25 -24.86 18.12
CA LYS A 39 -18.53 -23.42 18.16
C LYS A 39 -17.23 -22.66 18.29
N PRO A 40 -16.99 -21.62 17.45
CA PRO A 40 -15.83 -20.75 17.63
C PRO A 40 -15.97 -20.03 18.97
N THR A 41 -14.99 -20.19 19.83
CA THR A 41 -14.87 -19.40 21.06
C THR A 41 -14.56 -17.94 20.71
N ALA A 42 -15.14 -17.02 21.50
CA ALA A 42 -15.25 -15.58 21.23
C ALA A 42 -13.92 -14.76 21.20
N ASN A 43 -12.77 -15.36 21.08
CA ASN A 43 -11.45 -14.70 21.13
C ASN A 43 -10.88 -14.24 19.77
N TRP A 44 -11.67 -14.25 18.72
CA TRP A 44 -11.27 -13.86 17.36
C TRP A 44 -11.61 -12.41 17.01
N ILE A 45 -11.96 -11.61 17.98
CA ILE A 45 -12.30 -10.20 17.80
C ILE A 45 -11.00 -9.42 17.72
N LEU A 46 -10.74 -8.81 16.57
CA LEU A 46 -9.63 -7.93 16.25
C LEU A 46 -8.33 -8.64 15.87
N SER A 47 -8.15 -8.89 14.60
CA SER A 47 -6.80 -9.09 14.08
C SER A 47 -6.00 -7.80 14.30
N ASN A 48 -4.89 -7.90 15.00
CA ASN A 48 -4.06 -6.77 15.40
C ASN A 48 -3.22 -6.16 14.26
N GLY A 49 -3.52 -6.47 13.01
CA GLY A 49 -2.62 -6.15 11.92
C GLY A 49 -2.55 -4.69 11.52
N SER A 50 -3.69 -4.01 11.48
CA SER A 50 -3.77 -2.58 11.14
C SER A 50 -3.91 -1.69 12.37
N GLN A 51 -4.10 -2.28 13.55
CA GLN A 51 -4.28 -1.57 14.81
C GLN A 51 -3.19 -1.92 15.80
N GLY A 52 -2.75 -0.93 16.55
CA GLY A 52 -1.74 -1.10 17.59
C GLY A 52 -1.69 0.07 18.56
N LYS A 53 -0.75 -0.01 19.48
CA LYS A 53 -0.54 1.02 20.51
C LYS A 53 0.75 1.81 20.28
N ASP A 54 1.64 1.32 19.44
CA ASP A 54 2.96 1.87 19.21
C ASP A 54 3.23 1.95 17.71
N PHE A 55 3.56 3.14 17.24
CA PHE A 55 3.85 3.44 15.84
C PHE A 55 5.09 4.30 15.74
N VAL A 56 5.92 3.99 14.76
CA VAL A 56 6.99 4.87 14.27
C VAL A 56 6.81 4.99 12.75
N PHE A 57 6.84 6.20 12.25
CA PHE A 57 6.63 6.46 10.82
C PHE A 57 7.38 7.72 10.40
N CYS A 58 7.48 7.97 9.11
CA CYS A 58 8.10 9.19 8.58
C CYS A 58 7.36 9.66 7.33
N LEU A 59 7.61 10.90 6.92
CA LEU A 59 7.16 11.42 5.65
C LEU A 59 8.36 11.49 4.69
N PRO A 60 8.47 10.58 3.73
CA PRO A 60 9.44 10.74 2.64
C PRO A 60 9.14 12.00 1.84
N LEU A 61 10.18 12.62 1.28
CA LEU A 61 10.06 13.86 0.53
C LEU A 61 9.06 13.74 -0.62
N ASN A 62 8.02 14.57 -0.58
CA ASN A 62 7.15 14.86 -1.71
C ASN A 62 7.76 16.02 -2.49
N ASP A 63 8.50 15.74 -3.56
CA ASP A 63 9.23 16.77 -4.32
C ASP A 63 8.33 17.48 -5.33
N CYS A 64 7.61 18.46 -4.86
CA CYS A 64 6.94 19.44 -5.69
C CYS A 64 7.34 20.85 -5.21
N PRO A 65 8.48 21.39 -5.70
CA PRO A 65 9.06 22.61 -5.12
C PRO A 65 8.23 23.87 -5.33
N THR A 66 7.34 23.88 -6.32
CA THR A 66 6.42 24.99 -6.57
C THR A 66 5.08 24.82 -5.89
N CYS A 67 4.87 23.67 -5.22
CA CYS A 67 3.62 23.36 -4.54
C CYS A 67 3.62 23.88 -3.11
N THR A 68 2.51 24.43 -2.68
CA THR A 68 2.27 24.73 -1.27
C THR A 68 1.83 23.47 -0.54
N ILE A 69 2.22 23.33 0.73
CA ILE A 69 1.68 22.31 1.62
C ILE A 69 0.21 22.63 1.85
N THR A 70 -0.67 21.72 1.47
CA THR A 70 -2.12 21.92 1.59
C THR A 70 -2.75 21.05 2.64
N ALA A 71 -2.19 19.85 2.84
CA ALA A 71 -2.63 18.90 3.86
C ALA A 71 -1.46 17.94 4.18
N ARG A 72 -0.81 18.16 5.31
CA ARG A 72 0.14 17.21 5.86
C ARG A 72 -0.48 16.74 7.16
N GLU A 73 -1.00 15.51 7.17
CA GLU A 73 -1.94 15.10 8.20
C GLU A 73 -1.68 13.68 8.67
N VAL A 74 -1.94 13.46 9.97
CA VAL A 74 -2.02 12.11 10.53
C VAL A 74 -3.43 11.91 11.08
N TYR A 75 -4.10 10.89 10.64
CA TYR A 75 -5.44 10.51 11.07
C TYR A 75 -5.33 9.36 12.07
N VAL A 76 -5.92 9.54 13.24
CA VAL A 76 -5.97 8.52 14.28
C VAL A 76 -7.41 8.17 14.58
N THR A 77 -7.76 6.88 14.49
CA THR A 77 -9.11 6.39 14.79
C THR A 77 -9.07 5.15 15.67
N SER A 78 -10.13 4.95 16.47
CA SER A 78 -10.26 3.81 17.37
C SER A 78 -11.74 3.42 17.52
N SER A 79 -11.99 2.15 17.79
CA SER A 79 -13.32 1.67 18.19
C SER A 79 -13.71 2.01 19.64
N LYS A 80 -12.78 2.60 20.40
CA LYS A 80 -12.96 3.01 21.80
C LYS A 80 -12.55 4.46 22.01
N ASN A 81 -13.08 5.08 23.06
CA ASN A 81 -12.52 6.32 23.57
C ASN A 81 -11.14 6.00 24.15
N THR A 82 -10.12 6.65 23.67
CA THR A 82 -8.74 6.44 24.13
C THR A 82 -7.93 7.72 23.96
N ALA A 83 -6.69 7.71 24.45
CA ALA A 83 -5.75 8.80 24.29
C ALA A 83 -4.43 8.28 23.74
N PHE A 84 -3.67 9.18 23.15
CA PHE A 84 -2.35 8.86 22.60
C PHE A 84 -1.39 10.05 22.72
N TRP A 85 -0.11 9.74 22.76
CA TRP A 85 0.96 10.71 22.61
C TRP A 85 1.37 10.78 21.14
N TYR A 86 1.48 11.99 20.61
CA TYR A 86 2.15 12.31 19.36
C TYR A 86 3.48 12.99 19.67
N GLU A 87 4.57 12.48 19.14
CA GLU A 87 5.91 12.97 19.43
C GLU A 87 6.74 13.12 18.14
N VAL A 88 7.55 14.19 18.11
CA VAL A 88 8.62 14.42 17.14
C VAL A 88 9.90 14.60 17.92
N PRO A 89 10.62 13.52 18.26
CA PRO A 89 11.75 13.56 19.21
C PRO A 89 12.84 14.53 18.80
N ALA A 90 13.18 14.60 17.52
CA ALA A 90 14.21 15.53 17.00
C ALA A 90 13.92 17.01 17.29
N LEU A 91 12.65 17.37 17.48
CA LEU A 91 12.22 18.74 17.74
C LEU A 91 11.79 18.95 19.19
N GLY A 92 11.97 17.95 20.05
CA GLY A 92 11.51 17.97 21.43
C GLY A 92 10.00 18.15 21.57
N PHE A 93 9.25 17.89 20.50
CA PHE A 93 7.80 18.07 20.50
C PHE A 93 7.08 16.83 21.02
N LYS A 94 6.18 17.04 21.97
CA LYS A 94 5.35 15.99 22.55
C LYS A 94 4.01 16.57 22.99
N THR A 95 2.93 15.96 22.58
CA THR A 95 1.57 16.35 22.99
C THR A 95 0.67 15.14 23.18
N ARG A 96 -0.30 15.27 24.06
CA ARG A 96 -1.30 14.23 24.32
C ARG A 96 -2.63 14.62 23.70
N LEU A 97 -3.20 13.73 22.91
CA LEU A 97 -4.44 13.92 22.20
C LEU A 97 -5.43 12.79 22.56
N GLN A 98 -6.69 13.03 22.30
CA GLN A 98 -7.76 12.05 22.52
C GLN A 98 -8.42 11.67 21.21
N VAL A 99 -8.88 10.45 21.11
CA VAL A 99 -9.76 9.98 20.04
C VAL A 99 -11.03 9.41 20.64
N LYS A 100 -12.18 9.88 20.14
CA LYS A 100 -13.48 9.33 20.50
C LYS A 100 -13.76 8.08 19.67
N ALA A 101 -14.50 7.15 20.25
CA ALA A 101 -14.87 5.92 19.56
C ALA A 101 -15.53 6.19 18.21
N ASN A 102 -15.05 5.52 17.17
CA ASN A 102 -15.54 5.62 15.80
C ASN A 102 -15.49 7.04 15.20
N GLN A 103 -14.60 7.88 15.73
CA GLN A 103 -14.29 9.20 15.19
C GLN A 103 -12.82 9.29 14.81
N VAL A 104 -12.49 10.33 14.06
CA VAL A 104 -11.10 10.63 13.64
C VAL A 104 -10.60 11.81 14.43
N THR A 105 -9.40 11.67 14.97
CA THR A 105 -8.60 12.81 15.42
C THR A 105 -7.57 13.12 14.34
N VAL A 106 -7.58 14.35 13.84
CA VAL A 106 -6.65 14.83 12.81
C VAL A 106 -5.51 15.60 13.48
N ILE A 107 -4.29 15.18 13.24
CA ILE A 107 -3.09 15.95 13.55
C ILE A 107 -2.72 16.67 12.25
N ASN A 108 -2.88 18.00 12.22
CA ASN A 108 -2.69 18.80 11.00
C ASN A 108 -1.36 19.56 11.06
N GLY A 109 -0.36 19.08 10.33
CA GLY A 109 0.96 19.69 10.24
C GLY A 109 0.99 20.96 9.37
N ALA A 110 0.06 21.11 8.43
CA ALA A 110 -0.01 22.31 7.58
C ALA A 110 -0.43 23.57 8.39
N SER A 111 -1.07 23.37 9.54
CA SER A 111 -1.41 24.47 10.46
C SER A 111 -0.20 25.08 11.17
N GLY A 112 0.96 24.43 11.14
CA GLY A 112 2.16 24.80 11.88
C GLY A 112 2.12 24.46 13.39
N MET A 113 0.97 24.01 13.89
CA MET A 113 0.81 23.62 15.33
C MET A 113 1.49 22.29 15.65
N PHE A 114 1.46 21.35 14.70
CA PHE A 114 2.05 20.03 14.86
C PHE A 114 3.20 19.87 13.87
N PRO A 115 4.46 19.80 14.32
CA PRO A 115 5.57 19.62 13.41
C PRO A 115 5.48 18.26 12.71
N MET A 116 5.63 18.26 11.40
CA MET A 116 5.64 17.06 10.53
C MET A 116 6.73 17.24 9.47
N PRO A 117 8.01 17.09 9.84
CA PRO A 117 9.11 17.24 8.90
C PRO A 117 9.12 16.11 7.88
N GLU A 118 9.45 16.42 6.64
CA GLU A 118 9.81 15.43 5.63
C GLU A 118 11.25 14.98 5.83
N VAL A 119 11.50 13.71 5.63
CA VAL A 119 12.86 13.15 5.56
C VAL A 119 13.42 13.42 4.18
N VAL A 120 14.61 13.99 4.15
CA VAL A 120 15.34 14.36 2.92
C VAL A 120 16.73 13.72 2.93
N GLY A 121 17.33 13.61 1.74
CA GLY A 121 18.66 13.04 1.56
C GLY A 121 18.61 11.51 1.38
N SER A 122 19.77 10.90 1.33
CA SER A 122 19.95 9.46 1.15
C SER A 122 21.15 8.98 1.93
N GLU A 123 21.09 7.74 2.43
CA GLU A 123 22.21 7.05 3.09
C GLU A 123 22.76 7.80 4.31
N GLN A 124 21.90 8.53 4.98
CA GLN A 124 22.17 9.25 6.23
C GLN A 124 21.14 8.89 7.27
N ILE A 125 21.57 8.81 8.52
CA ILE A 125 20.66 8.67 9.67
C ILE A 125 19.95 9.99 9.88
N SER A 126 18.64 9.95 9.96
CA SER A 126 17.78 11.10 10.25
C SER A 126 17.00 10.85 11.53
N ASP A 127 16.93 11.84 12.40
CA ASP A 127 16.14 11.79 13.64
C ASP A 127 14.67 12.24 13.42
N LEU A 128 14.24 12.38 12.16
CA LEU A 128 12.93 12.93 11.79
C LEU A 128 11.79 11.90 11.76
N GLY A 129 11.94 10.80 12.49
CA GLY A 129 10.84 9.86 12.72
C GLY A 129 9.78 10.46 13.64
N LEU A 130 8.53 10.14 13.34
CA LEU A 130 7.34 10.54 14.09
C LEU A 130 6.84 9.33 14.88
N THR A 131 6.32 9.54 16.08
CA THR A 131 5.83 8.44 16.91
C THR A 131 4.43 8.69 17.45
N ILE A 132 3.66 7.61 17.55
CA ILE A 132 2.38 7.58 18.28
C ILE A 132 2.44 6.44 19.30
N LYS A 133 2.12 6.77 20.56
CA LYS A 133 1.91 5.79 21.64
C LYS A 133 0.52 5.97 22.21
N ALA A 134 -0.33 4.97 22.03
CA ALA A 134 -1.74 4.99 22.44
C ALA A 134 -1.98 4.09 23.66
N ASP A 135 -2.98 4.47 24.47
CA ASP A 135 -3.40 3.69 25.64
C ASP A 135 -4.13 2.41 25.21
N ASP A 136 -4.97 2.50 24.17
CA ASP A 136 -5.67 1.39 23.53
C ASP A 136 -5.30 1.30 22.04
N PRO A 137 -5.60 0.18 21.36
CA PRO A 137 -5.31 0.04 19.93
C PRO A 137 -6.01 1.11 19.09
N VAL A 138 -5.24 1.74 18.22
CA VAL A 138 -5.67 2.73 17.22
C VAL A 138 -5.23 2.30 15.83
N SER A 139 -5.89 2.80 14.79
CA SER A 139 -5.37 2.81 13.41
C SER A 139 -4.82 4.19 13.10
N VAL A 140 -3.68 4.22 12.43
CA VAL A 140 -2.95 5.46 12.10
C VAL A 140 -2.75 5.53 10.59
N TYR A 141 -3.14 6.64 10.00
CA TYR A 141 -2.95 6.90 8.58
C TYR A 141 -2.18 8.21 8.40
N VAL A 142 -1.27 8.20 7.46
CA VAL A 142 -0.36 9.33 7.19
C VAL A 142 -0.63 9.86 5.80
N TYR A 143 -0.76 11.16 5.67
CA TYR A 143 -1.01 11.84 4.41
C TYR A 143 -0.01 12.97 4.19
N ASN A 144 0.68 12.94 3.06
CA ASN A 144 1.62 13.99 2.65
C ASN A 144 1.10 14.71 1.40
N GLY A 145 0.33 15.76 1.60
CA GLY A 145 -0.36 16.50 0.54
C GLY A 145 0.23 17.88 0.28
N LYS A 146 0.53 18.14 -0.99
CA LYS A 146 0.83 19.45 -1.57
C LYS A 146 -0.24 19.81 -2.60
N SER A 147 -0.23 21.03 -3.13
CA SER A 147 -1.31 21.55 -3.98
C SER A 147 -1.62 20.68 -5.22
N VAL A 148 -0.63 19.99 -5.78
CA VAL A 148 -0.76 19.13 -6.96
C VAL A 148 0.10 17.87 -6.86
N SER A 149 0.37 17.40 -5.66
CA SER A 149 1.12 16.16 -5.43
C SER A 149 0.82 15.64 -4.04
N SER A 150 0.29 14.43 -3.94
CA SER A 150 -0.10 13.87 -2.64
C SER A 150 -0.26 12.37 -2.68
N ASP A 151 0.11 11.74 -1.59
CA ASP A 151 -0.22 10.34 -1.32
C ASP A 151 -0.25 10.11 0.19
N GLY A 152 -0.76 8.96 0.60
CA GLY A 152 -0.81 8.56 1.99
C GLY A 152 -0.76 7.05 2.14
N TYR A 153 -0.49 6.61 3.36
CA TYR A 153 -0.38 5.20 3.68
C TYR A 153 -0.93 4.87 5.08
N LEU A 154 -1.27 3.61 5.28
CA LEU A 154 -1.56 3.06 6.60
C LEU A 154 -0.23 2.82 7.34
N ALA A 155 -0.03 3.45 8.47
CA ALA A 155 1.10 3.14 9.34
C ALA A 155 0.90 1.77 10.00
N ILE A 156 1.81 0.84 9.73
CA ILE A 156 1.80 -0.49 10.34
C ILE A 156 2.32 -0.37 11.78
N PRO A 157 1.58 -0.85 12.79
CA PRO A 157 2.03 -0.78 14.18
C PRO A 157 3.31 -1.61 14.41
N VAL A 158 4.14 -1.17 15.33
CA VAL A 158 5.41 -1.85 15.70
C VAL A 158 5.21 -3.33 16.04
N SER A 159 4.06 -3.69 16.63
CA SER A 159 3.71 -5.09 16.93
C SER A 159 3.59 -6.01 15.70
N SER A 160 3.43 -5.43 14.51
CA SER A 160 3.34 -6.15 13.23
C SER A 160 4.64 -6.05 12.40
N TRP A 161 5.69 -5.46 12.94
CA TRP A 161 6.97 -5.34 12.25
C TRP A 161 7.76 -6.65 12.28
N GLY A 162 8.67 -6.78 11.34
CA GLY A 162 9.59 -7.91 11.25
C GLY A 162 11.04 -7.46 11.11
N LYS A 163 11.91 -8.42 10.86
CA LYS A 163 13.35 -8.21 10.75
C LYS A 163 13.86 -8.31 9.32
N GLU A 164 13.03 -8.75 8.38
CA GLU A 164 13.43 -8.92 6.99
C GLU A 164 12.41 -8.29 6.06
N TYR A 165 12.91 -7.48 5.12
CA TYR A 165 12.14 -6.80 4.09
C TYR A 165 12.84 -6.91 2.74
N ILE A 166 12.06 -6.93 1.68
CA ILE A 166 12.52 -6.71 0.31
C ILE A 166 11.73 -5.54 -0.24
N ALA A 167 12.42 -4.48 -0.65
CA ALA A 167 11.80 -3.28 -1.17
C ALA A 167 11.10 -3.56 -2.52
N LEU A 168 9.94 -2.98 -2.73
CA LEU A 168 9.24 -2.92 -4.01
C LEU A 168 8.93 -1.47 -4.30
N THR A 169 9.94 -0.75 -4.76
CA THR A 169 9.93 0.69 -5.06
C THR A 169 9.37 0.95 -6.47
N TYR A 170 9.60 2.15 -6.99
CA TYR A 170 9.30 2.50 -8.37
C TYR A 170 10.53 3.17 -9.02
N PRO A 171 10.76 2.96 -10.33
CA PRO A 171 11.97 3.46 -11.00
C PRO A 171 12.10 4.97 -10.95
N ASP A 172 13.35 5.46 -10.91
CA ASP A 172 13.69 6.86 -11.03
C ASP A 172 13.01 7.53 -12.23
N PHE A 173 12.61 8.78 -12.06
CA PHE A 173 11.90 9.55 -13.06
C PHE A 173 12.61 10.87 -13.36
N ALA A 174 13.58 10.83 -14.29
CA ALA A 174 14.22 12.02 -14.81
C ALA A 174 13.34 12.70 -15.88
N GLU A 175 12.98 13.94 -15.65
CA GLU A 175 12.29 14.80 -16.61
C GLU A 175 12.93 16.19 -16.58
N VAL A 176 12.24 17.22 -16.13
CA VAL A 176 12.80 18.56 -15.89
C VAL A 176 13.66 18.60 -14.62
N ARG A 177 13.52 17.61 -13.77
CA ARG A 177 14.22 17.40 -12.51
C ARG A 177 14.53 15.92 -12.31
N PRO A 178 15.51 15.61 -11.47
CA PRO A 178 15.80 14.24 -11.06
C PRO A 178 14.87 13.84 -9.91
N TRP A 179 13.71 13.25 -10.22
CA TRP A 179 12.85 12.68 -9.18
C TRP A 179 13.25 11.24 -8.88
N LYS A 180 13.31 10.93 -7.61
CA LYS A 180 13.96 9.74 -7.06
C LYS A 180 12.94 8.77 -6.49
N GLY A 181 13.09 7.48 -6.82
CA GLY A 181 12.42 6.38 -6.15
C GLY A 181 13.32 5.79 -5.07
N GLY A 182 12.74 5.26 -3.99
CA GLY A 182 13.52 4.73 -2.90
C GLY A 182 12.71 4.00 -1.83
N PHE A 183 13.41 3.66 -0.75
CA PHE A 183 12.82 3.11 0.46
C PHE A 183 13.42 3.76 1.70
N ALA A 184 12.63 3.79 2.76
CA ALA A 184 13.06 4.24 4.08
C ALA A 184 12.72 3.16 5.11
N PHE A 185 13.56 2.99 6.12
CA PHE A 185 13.24 2.13 7.25
C PHE A 185 13.50 2.82 8.57
N MET A 186 12.74 2.44 9.59
CA MET A 186 12.75 3.03 10.93
C MET A 186 12.97 1.94 11.96
N ALA A 187 13.69 2.27 13.03
CA ALA A 187 13.88 1.37 14.17
C ALA A 187 12.80 1.60 15.25
N ALA A 188 12.29 0.49 15.80
CA ALA A 188 11.41 0.50 16.97
C ALA A 188 12.17 0.50 18.30
N GLU A 189 13.43 0.13 18.27
CA GLU A 189 14.30 -0.03 19.45
C GLU A 189 15.69 0.53 19.20
N ASP A 190 16.35 0.95 20.26
CA ASP A 190 17.74 1.42 20.19
C ASP A 190 18.70 0.30 19.80
N ASN A 191 19.84 0.68 19.21
CA ASN A 191 20.89 -0.23 18.77
C ASN A 191 20.36 -1.34 17.83
N THR A 192 19.51 -0.96 16.89
CA THR A 192 19.02 -1.84 15.82
C THR A 192 20.00 -1.80 14.65
N GLU A 193 20.77 -2.85 14.47
CA GLU A 193 21.63 -3.01 13.29
C GLU A 193 20.79 -3.49 12.11
N VAL A 194 20.94 -2.84 10.96
CA VAL A 194 20.29 -3.21 9.69
C VAL A 194 21.36 -3.38 8.63
N GLU A 195 21.38 -4.54 8.02
CA GLU A 195 22.18 -4.83 6.86
C GLU A 195 21.37 -4.65 5.60
N ILE A 196 21.85 -3.82 4.69
CA ILE A 196 21.23 -3.51 3.41
C ILE A 196 22.05 -4.16 2.28
N THR A 197 21.37 -4.82 1.35
CA THR A 197 21.95 -5.34 0.11
C THR A 197 21.18 -4.75 -1.05
N LEU A 198 21.83 -3.91 -1.86
CA LEU A 198 21.23 -3.39 -3.09
C LEU A 198 21.15 -4.47 -4.16
N ARG A 199 20.00 -4.59 -4.77
CA ARG A 199 19.79 -5.53 -5.87
C ARG A 199 19.18 -4.81 -7.07
N SER A 200 19.50 -5.31 -8.26
CA SER A 200 18.73 -4.98 -9.45
C SER A 200 17.39 -5.70 -9.36
N PRO A 201 16.26 -5.01 -9.58
CA PRO A 201 14.93 -5.63 -9.57
C PRO A 201 14.82 -6.71 -10.63
N ASN A 202 15.72 -6.65 -11.58
CA ASN A 202 15.48 -7.29 -12.83
C ASN A 202 16.72 -7.93 -13.42
N TYR A 203 16.60 -9.18 -13.54
CA TYR A 203 17.51 -9.98 -14.33
C TYR A 203 17.13 -9.93 -15.83
N GLY A 204 16.58 -8.82 -16.36
CA GLY A 204 16.28 -8.71 -17.77
C GLY A 204 15.19 -7.75 -18.26
N GLU A 205 14.35 -7.18 -17.41
CA GLU A 205 13.29 -6.26 -17.89
C GLU A 205 13.79 -4.84 -18.18
N TYR A 206 14.76 -4.39 -17.44
CA TYR A 206 15.42 -3.11 -17.67
C TYR A 206 16.86 -3.40 -18.09
N SER A 207 17.11 -3.53 -19.38
CA SER A 207 18.47 -3.68 -19.90
C SER A 207 19.27 -2.44 -19.55
N ILE A 208 19.97 -2.49 -18.42
CA ILE A 208 20.95 -1.45 -18.05
C ILE A 208 22.22 -1.72 -18.85
N THR A 209 22.15 -1.43 -20.14
CA THR A 209 23.33 -1.45 -20.97
C THR A 209 24.18 -0.21 -20.66
N GLY A 210 25.27 -0.41 -19.98
CA GLY A 210 26.47 0.41 -20.13
C GLY A 210 26.65 1.60 -19.21
N GLN A 211 25.80 1.91 -18.25
CA GLN A 211 26.08 2.99 -17.29
C GLN A 211 25.93 2.56 -15.85
N SER A 212 26.90 2.94 -15.02
CA SER A 212 26.87 2.70 -13.58
C SER A 212 25.81 3.60 -12.94
N ARG A 213 24.58 3.10 -12.86
CA ARG A 213 23.50 3.72 -12.07
C ARG A 213 23.82 3.55 -10.60
N ARG A 214 23.51 4.56 -9.80
CA ARG A 214 23.81 4.56 -8.37
C ARG A 214 22.72 5.23 -7.58
N THR A 215 22.73 4.93 -6.29
CA THR A 215 21.99 5.72 -5.33
C THR A 215 22.54 7.15 -5.26
N GLU A 216 21.79 8.06 -4.66
CA GLU A 216 22.27 9.42 -4.41
C GLU A 216 23.58 9.45 -3.62
N GLY A 217 23.79 8.52 -2.68
CA GLY A 217 25.03 8.34 -1.93
C GLY A 217 26.15 7.63 -2.69
N GLY A 218 25.92 7.23 -3.96
CA GLY A 218 26.93 6.68 -4.84
C GLY A 218 27.04 5.16 -4.84
N ARG A 219 26.18 4.41 -4.16
CA ARG A 219 26.18 2.95 -4.09
C ARG A 219 25.60 2.34 -5.36
N LYS A 220 26.04 1.11 -5.67
CA LYS A 220 25.66 0.36 -6.87
C LYS A 220 24.94 -0.94 -6.51
N TYR A 221 24.29 -1.54 -7.48
CA TYR A 221 23.77 -2.90 -7.33
C TYR A 221 24.88 -3.87 -6.91
N GLY A 222 24.59 -4.70 -5.93
CA GLY A 222 25.52 -5.61 -5.29
C GLY A 222 26.19 -5.07 -4.03
N ASP A 223 26.17 -3.77 -3.81
CA ASP A 223 26.74 -3.18 -2.60
C ASP A 223 25.97 -3.65 -1.36
N ARG A 224 26.74 -3.88 -0.29
CA ARG A 224 26.24 -4.33 1.00
C ARG A 224 26.90 -3.55 2.12
N TRP A 225 26.10 -3.07 3.05
CA TRP A 225 26.58 -2.32 4.20
C TRP A 225 25.65 -2.43 5.39
N LYS A 226 26.10 -1.97 6.54
CA LYS A 226 25.33 -1.96 7.77
C LYS A 226 25.17 -0.54 8.29
N VAL A 227 24.07 -0.32 8.98
CA VAL A 227 23.79 0.90 9.74
C VAL A 227 23.15 0.51 11.06
N THR A 228 23.44 1.27 12.11
CA THR A 228 22.82 1.08 13.42
C THR A 228 21.93 2.27 13.73
N LEU A 229 20.66 2.00 14.02
CA LEU A 229 19.64 3.00 14.34
C LEU A 229 19.19 2.88 15.78
N ASN A 230 18.88 4.02 16.37
CA ASN A 230 18.10 4.11 17.60
C ASN A 230 16.62 4.29 17.31
N ARG A 231 15.78 4.05 18.30
CA ARG A 231 14.33 4.18 18.18
C ARG A 231 13.93 5.54 17.60
N GLY A 232 13.10 5.53 16.59
CA GLY A 232 12.60 6.74 15.90
C GLY A 232 13.54 7.30 14.85
N GLN A 233 14.76 6.76 14.74
CA GLN A 233 15.64 7.13 13.64
C GLN A 233 15.20 6.47 12.34
N VAL A 234 15.41 7.20 11.25
CA VAL A 234 15.08 6.83 9.88
C VAL A 234 16.34 6.75 9.05
N TYR A 235 16.43 5.76 8.21
CA TYR A 235 17.48 5.67 7.18
C TYR A 235 16.83 5.49 5.82
N MET A 236 17.14 6.36 4.90
CA MET A 236 16.55 6.43 3.58
C MET A 236 17.58 6.10 2.52
N VAL A 237 17.19 5.31 1.52
CA VAL A 237 18.01 4.99 0.34
C VAL A 237 17.18 5.29 -0.89
N GLN A 238 17.69 6.14 -1.77
CA GLN A 238 17.01 6.53 -3.00
C GLN A 238 17.98 6.58 -4.17
N GLY A 239 17.45 6.47 -5.40
CA GLY A 239 18.21 6.65 -6.61
C GLY A 239 18.78 8.06 -6.74
N ASP A 240 19.64 8.30 -7.71
CA ASP A 240 20.14 9.64 -8.01
C ASP A 240 19.16 10.48 -8.86
N GLY A 241 18.09 9.83 -9.34
CA GLY A 241 17.03 10.47 -10.14
C GLY A 241 17.45 10.83 -11.56
N THR A 242 18.64 10.46 -12.01
CA THR A 242 19.19 10.87 -13.31
C THR A 242 18.71 10.02 -14.48
N SER A 243 17.95 8.97 -14.20
CA SER A 243 17.38 8.08 -15.22
C SER A 243 15.86 8.16 -15.28
N ARG A 244 15.28 7.73 -16.38
CA ARG A 244 13.86 7.52 -16.50
C ARG A 244 13.58 6.06 -16.72
N GLY A 245 13.05 5.38 -15.71
CA GLY A 245 12.72 3.97 -15.76
C GLY A 245 13.89 2.98 -15.76
N GLN A 246 15.14 3.45 -15.66
CA GLN A 246 16.32 2.61 -15.80
C GLN A 246 17.00 2.25 -14.47
N PHE A 247 16.76 2.99 -13.41
CA PHE A 247 17.27 2.68 -12.09
C PHE A 247 16.11 2.48 -11.11
N ASP A 248 16.10 1.35 -10.44
CA ASP A 248 15.05 0.95 -9.52
C ASP A 248 15.67 0.17 -8.36
N LEU A 249 15.34 0.51 -7.15
CA LEU A 249 15.83 -0.15 -5.95
C LEU A 249 14.97 -1.35 -5.50
N SER A 250 13.96 -1.71 -6.28
CA SER A 250 13.14 -2.90 -6.02
C SER A 250 13.99 -4.17 -6.00
N GLY A 251 13.64 -5.11 -5.12
CA GLY A 251 14.43 -6.32 -4.88
C GLY A 251 15.55 -6.15 -3.87
N SER A 252 15.89 -4.90 -3.47
CA SER A 252 16.89 -4.63 -2.43
C SER A 252 16.41 -5.17 -1.09
N LYS A 253 17.31 -5.80 -0.34
CA LYS A 253 17.00 -6.53 0.89
C LYS A 253 17.53 -5.80 2.11
N MET A 254 16.71 -5.77 3.17
CA MET A 254 17.07 -5.31 4.51
C MET A 254 16.92 -6.46 5.49
N VAL A 255 17.97 -6.70 6.30
CA VAL A 255 17.96 -7.69 7.39
C VAL A 255 18.38 -6.99 8.67
N ALA A 256 17.50 -7.00 9.65
CA ALA A 256 17.68 -6.27 10.91
C ALA A 256 17.89 -7.20 12.12
N SER A 257 18.65 -6.74 13.09
CA SER A 257 18.84 -7.44 14.38
C SER A 257 17.55 -7.42 15.24
N LYS A 258 16.75 -6.34 15.10
CA LYS A 258 15.48 -6.11 15.79
C LYS A 258 14.40 -5.70 14.79
N PRO A 259 13.11 -5.70 15.15
CA PRO A 259 12.05 -5.27 14.23
C PRO A 259 12.24 -3.85 13.70
N ILE A 260 12.01 -3.67 12.39
CA ILE A 260 12.02 -2.39 11.70
C ILE A 260 10.71 -2.20 10.92
N GLY A 261 10.35 -0.95 10.64
CA GLY A 261 9.30 -0.62 9.68
C GLY A 261 9.92 -0.19 8.36
N CYS A 262 9.26 -0.46 7.23
CA CYS A 262 9.76 -0.10 5.91
C CYS A 262 8.69 0.61 5.07
N ILE A 263 9.06 1.75 4.51
CA ILE A 263 8.25 2.53 3.57
C ILE A 263 8.95 2.51 2.22
N VAL A 264 8.19 2.23 1.16
CA VAL A 264 8.63 2.42 -0.23
C VAL A 264 7.96 3.69 -0.77
N TYR A 265 8.69 4.46 -1.57
CA TYR A 265 8.18 5.75 -2.04
C TYR A 265 8.82 6.17 -3.35
N HIS A 266 8.21 7.16 -4.00
CA HIS A 266 8.81 7.96 -5.06
C HIS A 266 8.47 9.43 -4.82
N GLN A 267 9.45 10.31 -4.98
CA GLN A 267 9.29 11.76 -4.75
C GLN A 267 8.19 12.35 -5.64
N ARG A 268 8.17 11.98 -6.91
CA ARG A 268 7.15 12.34 -7.90
C ARG A 268 7.36 11.51 -9.16
N THR A 269 6.36 10.80 -9.62
CA THR A 269 6.48 9.91 -10.77
C THR A 269 5.22 9.84 -11.64
N MET A 270 5.33 9.16 -12.77
CA MET A 270 4.22 8.70 -13.60
C MET A 270 4.17 7.17 -13.58
N ILE A 271 2.98 6.61 -13.67
CA ILE A 271 2.78 5.18 -13.85
C ILE A 271 1.96 4.96 -15.14
N PRO A 272 2.47 4.24 -16.14
CA PRO A 272 3.86 3.75 -16.29
C PRO A 272 4.88 4.89 -16.40
N VAL A 273 6.12 4.64 -15.98
CA VAL A 273 7.19 5.65 -15.94
C VAL A 273 7.53 6.27 -17.31
N PHE A 274 7.26 5.55 -18.40
CA PHE A 274 7.49 6.00 -19.78
C PHE A 274 6.29 6.72 -20.40
N SER A 275 5.18 6.88 -19.69
CA SER A 275 4.02 7.63 -20.19
C SER A 275 4.43 9.04 -20.63
N VAL A 276 3.80 9.53 -21.68
CA VAL A 276 4.02 10.89 -22.21
C VAL A 276 2.83 11.76 -21.83
N GLY A 277 3.09 12.80 -21.03
CA GLY A 277 2.03 13.66 -20.50
C GLY A 277 1.18 12.96 -19.42
N GLY A 278 0.29 13.70 -18.79
CA GLY A 278 -0.57 13.21 -17.71
C GLY A 278 -0.09 13.59 -16.32
N GLY A 279 -0.83 13.11 -15.31
CA GLY A 279 -0.56 13.41 -13.91
C GLY A 279 0.73 12.76 -13.41
N ARG A 280 1.42 13.50 -12.57
CA ARG A 280 2.60 13.03 -11.84
C ARG A 280 2.32 13.21 -10.38
N ASP A 281 2.55 12.19 -9.58
CA ASP A 281 2.32 12.30 -8.14
C ASP A 281 3.46 11.71 -7.31
N HIS A 282 3.48 12.14 -6.06
CA HIS A 282 4.16 11.42 -4.99
C HIS A 282 3.47 10.08 -4.80
N ILE A 283 4.23 9.03 -4.57
CA ILE A 283 3.68 7.73 -4.17
C ILE A 283 4.42 7.22 -2.94
N CYS A 284 3.70 6.67 -1.98
CA CYS A 284 4.30 6.06 -0.80
C CYS A 284 3.40 5.00 -0.18
N GLU A 285 4.03 3.93 0.33
CA GLU A 285 3.32 2.86 1.01
C GLU A 285 4.22 2.20 2.05
N MET A 286 3.66 1.85 3.22
CA MET A 286 4.36 1.07 4.23
C MET A 286 4.15 -0.41 3.99
N ILE A 287 5.22 -1.15 3.68
CA ILE A 287 5.14 -2.55 3.30
C ILE A 287 5.31 -3.50 4.50
N PRO A 288 4.67 -4.69 4.46
CA PRO A 288 4.83 -5.70 5.50
C PRO A 288 6.17 -6.43 5.39
N PRO A 289 6.67 -7.00 6.50
CA PRO A 289 7.86 -7.85 6.47
C PRO A 289 7.62 -9.12 5.65
N THR A 290 8.69 -9.73 5.16
CA THR A 290 8.64 -10.94 4.31
C THR A 290 7.91 -12.11 4.96
N SER A 291 7.92 -12.19 6.30
CA SER A 291 7.20 -13.22 7.07
C SER A 291 5.66 -13.14 6.98
N GLN A 292 5.14 -12.01 6.49
CA GLN A 292 3.70 -11.79 6.33
C GLN A 292 3.23 -11.86 4.88
N TRP A 293 4.11 -12.18 3.93
CA TRP A 293 3.73 -12.32 2.54
C TRP A 293 2.90 -13.58 2.30
N GLY A 294 1.87 -13.46 1.46
CA GLY A 294 0.99 -14.56 1.12
C GLY A 294 1.27 -15.17 -0.25
N LYS A 295 0.38 -16.07 -0.65
CA LYS A 295 0.44 -16.80 -1.94
C LYS A 295 -0.76 -16.54 -2.83
N THR A 296 -1.82 -15.96 -2.26
CA THR A 296 -3.06 -15.71 -2.98
C THR A 296 -3.50 -14.27 -2.79
N TYR A 297 -3.72 -13.58 -3.89
CA TYR A 297 -4.24 -12.22 -3.89
C TYR A 297 -5.46 -12.15 -4.81
N VAL A 298 -6.49 -11.44 -4.35
CA VAL A 298 -7.65 -11.08 -5.16
C VAL A 298 -7.81 -9.58 -5.05
N THR A 299 -7.87 -8.91 -6.19
CA THR A 299 -7.88 -7.44 -6.28
C THR A 299 -9.04 -6.96 -7.12
N LEU A 300 -9.44 -5.72 -6.93
CA LEU A 300 -10.44 -5.06 -7.77
C LEU A 300 -9.78 -3.91 -8.53
N GLU A 301 -10.09 -3.79 -9.81
CA GLU A 301 -9.65 -2.62 -10.57
C GLU A 301 -10.19 -1.33 -9.93
N ILE A 302 -9.41 -0.27 -10.01
CA ILE A 302 -9.84 1.06 -9.61
C ILE A 302 -10.96 1.54 -10.52
N LEU A 303 -11.94 2.26 -9.96
CA LEU A 303 -13.05 2.78 -10.74
C LEU A 303 -12.58 3.91 -11.66
N ARG A 304 -12.24 3.59 -12.88
CA ARG A 304 -11.91 4.52 -13.95
C ARG A 304 -12.26 3.90 -15.32
N ASN A 305 -11.94 4.61 -16.40
CA ASN A 305 -12.43 4.26 -17.74
C ASN A 305 -11.42 3.37 -18.50
N ASN A 306 -11.63 2.10 -18.64
CA ASN A 306 -11.34 1.28 -19.84
C ASN A 306 -10.04 0.48 -19.97
N LYS A 307 -8.93 0.70 -19.21
CA LYS A 307 -7.68 -0.04 -19.48
C LYS A 307 -7.19 -0.96 -18.37
N GLY A 308 -7.83 -0.91 -17.20
CA GLY A 308 -7.41 -1.68 -16.02
C GLY A 308 -6.13 -1.15 -15.38
N ASP A 309 -5.67 -1.84 -14.34
CA ASP A 309 -4.57 -1.41 -13.49
C ASP A 309 -3.30 -2.22 -13.74
N LEU A 310 -2.17 -1.66 -13.33
CA LEU A 310 -0.90 -2.35 -13.32
C LEU A 310 -0.60 -2.91 -11.92
N TYR A 311 0.21 -3.94 -11.89
CA TYR A 311 0.70 -4.53 -10.65
C TYR A 311 2.19 -4.77 -10.75
N ARG A 312 2.85 -4.78 -9.61
CA ARG A 312 4.23 -5.24 -9.48
C ARG A 312 4.31 -6.32 -8.41
N ALA A 313 5.05 -7.37 -8.72
CA ALA A 313 5.28 -8.47 -7.80
C ALA A 313 6.78 -8.65 -7.53
N VAL A 314 7.13 -8.98 -6.29
CA VAL A 314 8.48 -9.41 -5.92
C VAL A 314 8.41 -10.78 -5.25
N ALA A 315 9.26 -11.70 -5.72
CA ALA A 315 9.32 -13.06 -5.20
C ALA A 315 10.21 -13.15 -3.96
N LEU A 316 9.76 -13.92 -2.95
CA LEU A 316 10.55 -14.17 -1.75
C LEU A 316 11.64 -15.23 -1.98
N GLN A 317 11.38 -16.22 -2.82
CA GLN A 317 12.19 -17.42 -2.99
C GLN A 317 12.38 -17.79 -4.45
N ASP A 318 13.50 -18.48 -4.75
CA ASP A 318 13.73 -19.07 -6.07
C ASP A 318 12.62 -20.06 -6.46
N GLY A 319 12.26 -20.09 -7.74
CA GLY A 319 11.19 -20.95 -8.26
C GLY A 319 9.78 -20.53 -7.78
N THR A 320 9.59 -19.27 -7.48
CA THR A 320 8.26 -18.69 -7.29
C THR A 320 7.54 -18.65 -8.62
N ASN A 321 6.40 -19.33 -8.69
CA ASN A 321 5.56 -19.39 -9.89
C ASN A 321 4.24 -18.70 -9.60
N ILE A 322 4.02 -17.54 -10.21
CA ILE A 322 2.79 -16.76 -10.06
C ILE A 322 1.93 -16.96 -11.30
N MET A 323 0.75 -17.53 -11.12
CA MET A 323 -0.31 -17.57 -12.12
C MET A 323 -1.32 -16.46 -11.86
N TRP A 324 -1.73 -15.74 -12.89
CA TRP A 324 -2.71 -14.69 -12.75
C TRP A 324 -3.75 -14.68 -13.88
N SER A 325 -4.94 -14.21 -13.53
CA SER A 325 -6.08 -14.08 -14.43
C SER A 325 -6.97 -12.94 -14.00
N SER A 326 -7.80 -12.44 -14.91
CA SER A 326 -8.78 -11.41 -14.62
C SER A 326 -10.18 -11.82 -15.03
N PHE A 327 -11.17 -11.27 -14.33
CA PHE A 327 -12.58 -11.56 -14.51
C PHE A 327 -13.36 -10.25 -14.60
N ASP A 328 -14.35 -10.19 -15.47
CA ASP A 328 -15.22 -9.03 -15.57
C ASP A 328 -15.94 -8.76 -14.24
N PHE A 329 -15.93 -7.50 -13.82
CA PHE A 329 -16.47 -7.12 -12.51
C PHE A 329 -17.98 -7.36 -12.38
N LYS A 330 -18.76 -7.24 -13.44
CA LYS A 330 -20.23 -7.38 -13.42
C LYS A 330 -20.69 -8.81 -13.62
N THR A 331 -20.03 -9.52 -14.52
CA THR A 331 -20.49 -10.86 -14.95
C THR A 331 -19.72 -12.00 -14.30
N GLY A 332 -18.55 -11.73 -13.73
CA GLY A 332 -17.64 -12.77 -13.23
C GLY A 332 -17.06 -13.67 -14.34
N ILE A 333 -17.31 -13.34 -15.62
CA ILE A 333 -16.76 -14.09 -16.75
C ILE A 333 -15.29 -13.73 -16.91
N ARG A 334 -14.45 -14.71 -17.22
CA ARG A 334 -13.04 -14.47 -17.52
C ARG A 334 -12.92 -13.45 -18.65
N THR A 335 -12.17 -12.38 -18.41
CA THR A 335 -11.96 -11.35 -19.43
C THR A 335 -11.05 -11.87 -20.54
N ASN A 336 -11.18 -11.28 -21.74
CA ASN A 336 -10.19 -11.47 -22.81
C ASN A 336 -8.92 -10.63 -22.56
N GLY A 337 -8.78 -10.07 -21.35
CA GLY A 337 -7.60 -9.32 -20.92
C GLY A 337 -6.37 -10.21 -20.72
N PRO A 338 -5.22 -9.60 -20.44
CA PRO A 338 -3.98 -10.33 -20.21
C PRO A 338 -4.13 -11.38 -19.10
N THR A 339 -3.54 -12.52 -19.31
CA THR A 339 -3.34 -13.57 -18.29
C THR A 339 -1.94 -14.10 -18.44
N GLY A 340 -1.38 -14.68 -17.40
CA GLY A 340 -0.01 -15.16 -17.53
C GLY A 340 0.48 -16.02 -16.39
N VAL A 341 1.71 -16.47 -16.59
CA VAL A 341 2.52 -17.20 -15.62
C VAL A 341 3.89 -16.53 -15.56
N LEU A 342 4.33 -16.24 -14.36
CA LEU A 342 5.66 -15.71 -14.08
C LEU A 342 6.46 -16.73 -13.29
N ASN A 343 7.65 -17.06 -13.77
CA ASN A 343 8.63 -17.87 -13.04
C ASN A 343 9.73 -16.92 -12.54
N MET A 344 9.89 -16.83 -11.23
CA MET A 344 10.71 -15.80 -10.61
C MET A 344 11.77 -16.39 -9.66
N LYS A 345 12.89 -15.69 -9.57
CA LYS A 345 13.95 -15.92 -8.58
C LYS A 345 13.71 -15.06 -7.34
N ALA A 346 14.35 -15.41 -6.24
CA ALA A 346 14.31 -14.63 -5.00
C ALA A 346 14.76 -13.17 -5.23
N GLY A 347 13.93 -12.21 -4.82
CA GLY A 347 14.17 -10.78 -5.01
C GLY A 347 13.94 -10.28 -6.44
N GLU A 348 13.55 -11.14 -7.38
CA GLU A 348 13.17 -10.72 -8.72
C GLU A 348 11.85 -9.98 -8.70
N VAL A 349 11.74 -8.92 -9.49
CA VAL A 349 10.55 -8.08 -9.60
C VAL A 349 9.99 -8.16 -11.01
N ARG A 350 8.69 -8.26 -11.13
CA ARG A 350 7.96 -8.30 -12.40
C ARG A 350 6.76 -7.36 -12.38
N SER A 351 6.55 -6.69 -13.49
CA SER A 351 5.31 -5.96 -13.75
C SER A 351 4.25 -6.91 -14.32
N ILE A 352 2.99 -6.66 -13.96
CA ILE A 352 1.83 -7.43 -14.42
C ILE A 352 0.77 -6.46 -14.94
N PRO A 353 0.37 -6.53 -16.20
CA PRO A 353 0.93 -7.38 -17.26
C PRO A 353 2.37 -7.00 -17.59
N LYS A 354 3.01 -7.78 -18.44
CA LYS A 354 4.43 -7.62 -18.82
C LYS A 354 4.81 -6.17 -19.09
N SER A 355 5.97 -5.86 -18.76
CA SER A 355 6.76 -4.62 -18.66
C SER A 355 6.07 -3.26 -18.96
N PRO A 356 6.40 -2.22 -18.21
CA PRO A 356 5.96 -0.85 -18.53
C PRO A 356 6.28 -0.42 -19.96
N GLU A 357 7.37 -0.91 -20.54
CA GLU A 357 7.78 -0.61 -21.91
C GLU A 357 6.82 -1.21 -22.94
N GLU A 358 6.44 -2.48 -22.78
CA GLU A 358 5.45 -3.11 -23.67
C GLU A 358 4.07 -2.46 -23.53
N VAL A 359 3.76 -1.93 -22.37
CA VAL A 359 2.48 -1.27 -22.06
C VAL A 359 2.45 0.17 -22.60
N VAL A 360 3.59 0.86 -22.65
CA VAL A 360 3.69 2.28 -23.06
C VAL A 360 3.98 2.45 -24.54
N THR A 361 4.83 1.59 -25.10
CA THR A 361 5.18 1.59 -26.52
C THR A 361 4.32 0.63 -27.34
N GLY A 362 3.56 -0.21 -26.67
CA GLY A 362 2.65 -1.15 -27.27
C GLY A 362 1.50 -0.47 -28.02
N PRO A 363 0.80 -1.21 -28.87
CA PRO A 363 -0.31 -0.67 -29.66
C PRO A 363 -1.36 -0.03 -28.74
N ALA A 364 -2.16 0.86 -29.29
CA ALA A 364 -3.26 1.57 -28.60
C ALA A 364 -4.21 0.66 -27.77
N ASN A 365 -4.05 -0.66 -27.90
CA ASN A 365 -4.82 -1.72 -27.26
C ASN A 365 -4.15 -2.34 -26.00
N ALA A 366 -3.03 -1.81 -25.52
CA ALA A 366 -2.42 -2.32 -24.28
C ALA A 366 -3.39 -2.13 -23.10
N LYS A 367 -3.62 -3.21 -22.35
CA LYS A 367 -4.53 -3.24 -21.19
C LYS A 367 -3.83 -3.76 -19.96
N GLY A 368 -4.13 -3.17 -18.80
CA GLY A 368 -3.81 -3.68 -17.48
C GLY A 368 -4.70 -4.87 -17.09
N VAL A 369 -4.68 -5.23 -15.84
CA VAL A 369 -5.59 -6.20 -15.24
C VAL A 369 -6.93 -5.51 -15.02
N MET A 370 -7.96 -6.00 -15.68
CA MET A 370 -9.30 -5.41 -15.67
C MET A 370 -10.22 -6.21 -14.74
N GLY A 371 -11.15 -5.52 -14.10
CA GLY A 371 -12.19 -6.14 -13.28
C GLY A 371 -11.63 -6.71 -11.98
N VAL A 372 -11.70 -8.02 -11.82
CA VAL A 372 -11.23 -8.74 -10.65
C VAL A 372 -9.95 -9.49 -11.01
N GLY A 373 -8.83 -9.09 -10.43
CA GLY A 373 -7.55 -9.77 -10.57
C GLY A 373 -7.42 -10.93 -9.58
N VAL A 374 -6.95 -12.08 -10.04
CA VAL A 374 -6.62 -13.22 -9.17
C VAL A 374 -5.19 -13.66 -9.45
N PHE A 375 -4.39 -13.66 -8.39
CA PHE A 375 -2.97 -14.00 -8.43
C PHE A 375 -2.72 -15.15 -7.46
N LYS A 376 -2.17 -16.25 -7.92
CA LYS A 376 -1.86 -17.43 -7.11
C LYS A 376 -0.42 -17.88 -7.33
N SER A 377 0.26 -18.23 -6.26
CA SER A 377 1.64 -18.71 -6.33
C SER A 377 1.85 -19.96 -5.47
N ASN A 378 2.86 -20.74 -5.85
CA ASN A 378 3.35 -21.87 -5.04
C ASN A 378 4.15 -21.40 -3.80
N LYS A 379 4.69 -20.17 -3.82
CA LYS A 379 5.53 -19.57 -2.77
C LYS A 379 5.08 -18.16 -2.43
N PRO A 380 5.41 -17.63 -1.23
CA PRO A 380 5.05 -16.26 -0.87
C PRO A 380 5.68 -15.22 -1.80
N PHE A 381 4.94 -14.17 -2.08
CA PHE A 381 5.39 -13.00 -2.83
C PHE A 381 4.68 -11.74 -2.32
N LEU A 382 5.22 -10.57 -2.60
CA LEU A 382 4.54 -9.29 -2.37
C LEU A 382 3.91 -8.83 -3.67
N LEU A 383 2.70 -8.31 -3.60
CA LEU A 383 1.98 -7.71 -4.72
C LEU A 383 1.63 -6.26 -4.38
N MET A 384 1.99 -5.34 -5.28
CA MET A 384 1.60 -3.93 -5.22
C MET A 384 0.65 -3.63 -6.37
N HIS A 385 -0.45 -2.98 -6.06
CA HIS A 385 -1.41 -2.44 -7.01
C HIS A 385 -1.00 -1.02 -7.38
N GLN A 386 -0.99 -0.69 -8.65
CA GLN A 386 -0.56 0.59 -9.17
C GLN A 386 -1.66 1.22 -10.03
N SER A 387 -2.19 2.34 -9.56
CA SER A 387 -3.02 3.20 -10.40
C SER A 387 -2.15 3.91 -11.41
N CYS A 388 -2.61 3.99 -12.64
CA CYS A 388 -1.86 4.62 -13.71
C CYS A 388 -2.17 6.12 -13.81
N SER A 389 -1.26 6.87 -14.38
CA SER A 389 -1.44 8.29 -14.69
C SER A 389 -2.55 8.53 -15.71
N ALA A 390 -3.14 9.70 -15.73
CA ALA A 390 -4.28 10.10 -16.55
C ALA A 390 -4.22 9.67 -18.02
N ASN A 391 -3.07 9.78 -18.64
CA ASN A 391 -2.92 9.44 -20.07
C ASN A 391 -3.07 7.93 -20.37
N TRP A 392 -2.97 7.07 -19.34
CA TRP A 392 -3.20 5.65 -19.52
C TRP A 392 -4.61 5.35 -20.00
N ASP A 393 -5.60 6.00 -19.40
CA ASP A 393 -7.01 5.81 -19.74
C ASP A 393 -7.55 6.86 -20.73
N GLY A 394 -6.74 7.83 -21.14
CA GLY A 394 -7.16 8.95 -21.99
C GLY A 394 -8.02 9.98 -21.25
N SER A 395 -8.01 9.99 -19.94
CA SER A 395 -8.72 10.93 -19.07
C SER A 395 -7.72 11.88 -18.42
N GLY A 396 -8.09 13.17 -18.24
CA GLY A 396 -7.24 14.18 -17.60
C GLY A 396 -7.23 14.17 -16.07
N ASP A 397 -8.02 13.29 -15.42
CA ASP A 397 -8.43 13.50 -14.03
C ASP A 397 -7.82 12.50 -13.03
N TYR A 398 -6.87 11.66 -13.43
CA TYR A 398 -6.27 10.65 -12.56
C TYR A 398 -4.77 10.84 -12.39
N ASP A 399 -4.32 10.73 -11.13
CA ASP A 399 -2.92 10.71 -10.76
C ASP A 399 -2.47 9.29 -10.34
N PRO A 400 -1.19 8.95 -10.47
CA PRO A 400 -0.70 7.64 -10.09
C PRO A 400 -0.58 7.52 -8.57
N PHE A 401 -0.79 6.29 -8.07
CA PHE A 401 -0.53 5.91 -6.67
C PHE A 401 -0.15 4.43 -6.61
N THR A 402 0.27 3.99 -5.45
CA THR A 402 0.60 2.59 -5.18
C THR A 402 -0.05 2.11 -3.89
N ILE A 403 -0.55 0.86 -3.88
CA ILE A 403 -1.17 0.23 -2.72
C ILE A 403 -0.56 -1.15 -2.51
N TYR A 404 -0.24 -1.50 -1.27
CA TYR A 404 0.06 -2.87 -0.91
C TYR A 404 -1.22 -3.72 -0.93
N CYS A 405 -1.21 -4.79 -1.72
CA CYS A 405 -2.33 -5.73 -1.76
C CYS A 405 -2.29 -6.67 -0.56
N VAL A 406 -3.41 -6.80 0.14
CA VAL A 406 -3.55 -7.76 1.24
C VAL A 406 -3.77 -9.15 0.67
N SER A 407 -2.94 -10.12 1.06
CA SER A 407 -3.15 -11.51 0.66
C SER A 407 -4.35 -12.14 1.36
N ALA A 408 -4.98 -13.12 0.71
CA ALA A 408 -6.14 -13.81 1.29
C ALA A 408 -5.81 -14.52 2.61
N GLU A 409 -4.55 -14.88 2.81
CA GLU A 409 -4.04 -15.47 4.06
C GLU A 409 -4.00 -14.48 5.22
N GLN A 410 -4.12 -13.17 4.93
CA GLN A 410 -4.10 -12.08 5.92
C GLN A 410 -5.48 -11.46 6.17
N TYR A 411 -6.53 -11.97 5.56
CA TYR A 411 -7.88 -11.44 5.73
C TYR A 411 -8.35 -11.51 7.18
N THR A 412 -9.13 -10.49 7.60
CA THR A 412 -9.65 -10.34 8.95
C THR A 412 -11.16 -10.45 9.01
N LYS A 413 -11.69 -10.60 10.22
CA LYS A 413 -13.13 -10.57 10.49
C LYS A 413 -13.64 -9.22 10.99
N GLY A 414 -12.75 -8.27 11.23
CA GLY A 414 -13.14 -6.95 11.67
C GLY A 414 -11.98 -5.98 11.78
N THR A 415 -12.26 -4.72 11.48
CA THR A 415 -11.32 -3.63 11.62
C THR A 415 -12.04 -2.28 11.64
N ILE A 416 -11.31 -1.25 12.06
CA ILE A 416 -11.67 0.15 11.87
C ILE A 416 -10.72 0.77 10.86
N PHE A 417 -11.25 1.55 9.95
CA PHE A 417 -10.47 2.20 8.92
C PHE A 417 -10.95 3.64 8.68
N GLN A 418 -10.15 4.38 7.93
CA GLN A 418 -10.35 5.79 7.66
C GLN A 418 -10.31 6.05 6.15
N SER A 419 -11.28 6.79 5.64
CA SER A 419 -11.18 7.46 4.34
C SER A 419 -10.72 8.92 4.52
N PRO A 420 -10.12 9.56 3.51
CA PRO A 420 -9.64 10.93 3.63
C PRO A 420 -10.75 11.92 4.05
N LEU A 421 -10.37 12.91 4.90
CA LEU A 421 -11.30 13.95 5.37
C LEU A 421 -11.22 15.25 4.57
N ASN A 422 -10.22 15.40 3.73
CA ASN A 422 -10.05 16.66 3.01
C ASN A 422 -11.07 16.77 1.85
N ASN A 423 -11.58 17.97 1.61
CA ASN A 423 -12.60 18.25 0.59
C ASN A 423 -12.10 18.11 -0.87
N ARG A 424 -10.92 17.53 -1.09
CA ARG A 424 -10.36 17.30 -2.43
C ARG A 424 -10.94 16.06 -3.09
N TYR A 425 -11.43 15.13 -2.29
CA TYR A 425 -11.97 13.86 -2.75
C TYR A 425 -13.46 13.85 -2.49
N THR A 426 -14.24 13.70 -3.56
CA THR A 426 -15.70 13.73 -3.48
C THR A 426 -16.32 12.34 -3.42
N ASN A 427 -15.59 11.34 -3.88
CA ASN A 427 -16.04 9.95 -3.94
C ASN A 427 -15.05 9.05 -3.23
N HIS A 428 -15.52 8.26 -2.31
CA HIS A 428 -14.70 7.28 -1.61
C HIS A 428 -15.29 5.88 -1.81
N PHE A 429 -14.42 4.91 -1.98
CA PHE A 429 -14.81 3.53 -2.22
C PHE A 429 -14.01 2.58 -1.33
N PHE A 430 -14.67 1.54 -0.90
CA PHE A 430 -14.05 0.36 -0.32
C PHE A 430 -14.24 -0.82 -1.27
N GLY A 431 -13.16 -1.27 -1.89
CA GLY A 431 -13.11 -2.50 -2.66
C GLY A 431 -12.88 -3.67 -1.72
N MET A 432 -13.91 -4.47 -1.43
CA MET A 432 -13.86 -5.58 -0.48
C MET A 432 -13.86 -6.92 -1.19
N ILE A 433 -13.03 -7.83 -0.69
CA ILE A 433 -13.04 -9.26 -1.02
C ILE A 433 -13.35 -10.03 0.26
N ALA A 434 -14.30 -10.95 0.21
CA ALA A 434 -14.68 -11.80 1.34
C ALA A 434 -14.66 -13.28 0.99
N LEU A 435 -14.37 -14.12 1.99
CA LEU A 435 -14.45 -15.57 1.85
C LEU A 435 -15.89 -16.03 2.13
N GLY A 436 -16.50 -16.72 1.16
CA GLY A 436 -17.80 -17.35 1.34
C GLY A 436 -17.70 -18.86 1.55
N ASP A 437 -18.77 -19.45 2.04
CA ASP A 437 -18.99 -20.89 2.01
C ASP A 437 -19.85 -21.23 0.80
N THR A 438 -19.27 -21.88 -0.18
CA THR A 438 -19.96 -22.26 -1.42
C THR A 438 -20.91 -23.45 -1.24
N THR A 439 -20.87 -24.11 -0.10
CA THR A 439 -21.76 -25.24 0.25
C THR A 439 -22.99 -24.77 1.04
N ASP A 440 -22.99 -23.53 1.54
CA ASP A 440 -24.12 -22.92 2.24
C ASP A 440 -24.96 -22.04 1.29
N PRO A 441 -26.14 -22.53 0.82
CA PRO A 441 -27.01 -21.77 -0.06
C PRO A 441 -27.63 -20.55 0.65
N SER A 442 -27.67 -20.53 1.98
CA SER A 442 -28.15 -19.38 2.76
C SER A 442 -27.19 -18.19 2.77
N MET A 443 -25.90 -18.42 2.39
CA MET A 443 -24.82 -17.44 2.43
C MET A 443 -24.67 -16.74 3.78
N LYS A 444 -24.87 -17.47 4.88
CA LYS A 444 -24.92 -16.91 6.24
C LYS A 444 -23.66 -16.14 6.60
N LEU A 445 -22.48 -16.65 6.22
CA LEU A 445 -21.21 -15.99 6.49
C LEU A 445 -21.10 -14.63 5.79
N LEU A 446 -21.44 -14.55 4.51
CA LEU A 446 -21.39 -13.29 3.75
C LEU A 446 -22.43 -12.29 4.26
N LYS A 447 -23.63 -12.77 4.59
CA LYS A 447 -24.71 -11.95 5.16
C LYS A 447 -24.41 -11.41 6.56
N SER A 448 -23.43 -11.96 7.28
CA SER A 448 -23.00 -11.45 8.59
C SER A 448 -22.19 -10.16 8.50
N ILE A 449 -21.59 -9.83 7.34
CA ILE A 449 -20.71 -8.68 7.21
C ILE A 449 -21.48 -7.37 7.30
N LYS A 450 -21.03 -6.52 8.21
CA LYS A 450 -21.61 -5.18 8.43
C LYS A 450 -20.56 -4.10 8.29
N LEU A 451 -20.89 -3.04 7.58
CA LEU A 451 -20.16 -1.78 7.49
C LEU A 451 -20.97 -0.71 8.23
N ASP A 452 -20.38 -0.07 9.24
CA ASP A 452 -21.04 0.93 10.10
C ASP A 452 -22.39 0.46 10.65
N GLY A 453 -22.44 -0.80 11.07
CA GLY A 453 -23.62 -1.46 11.62
C GLY A 453 -24.66 -1.91 10.58
N LYS A 454 -24.54 -1.56 9.30
CA LYS A 454 -25.45 -1.96 8.22
C LYS A 454 -24.90 -3.18 7.47
N PHE A 455 -25.74 -4.12 7.15
CA PHE A 455 -25.33 -5.30 6.38
C PHE A 455 -24.87 -4.92 4.97
N VAL A 456 -23.70 -5.41 4.56
CA VAL A 456 -23.11 -5.09 3.24
C VAL A 456 -24.02 -5.53 2.11
N TYR A 457 -24.66 -6.69 2.20
CA TYR A 457 -25.59 -7.17 1.17
C TYR A 457 -26.87 -6.32 1.05
N VAL A 458 -27.21 -5.51 2.06
CA VAL A 458 -28.30 -4.54 2.00
C VAL A 458 -27.84 -3.24 1.35
N ILE A 459 -26.61 -2.79 1.67
CA ILE A 459 -26.01 -1.60 1.06
C ILE A 459 -25.76 -1.85 -0.43
N THR A 460 -25.24 -3.04 -0.79
CA THR A 460 -24.90 -3.42 -2.16
C THR A 460 -25.42 -4.84 -2.42
N PRO A 461 -26.68 -4.98 -2.90
CA PRO A 461 -27.33 -6.30 -3.09
C PRO A 461 -26.59 -7.24 -4.03
N SER A 462 -25.84 -6.71 -5.02
CA SER A 462 -25.05 -7.51 -5.97
C SER A 462 -23.92 -8.30 -5.29
N PHE A 463 -23.54 -7.96 -4.07
CA PHE A 463 -22.44 -8.62 -3.35
C PHE A 463 -22.59 -10.14 -3.28
N LEU A 464 -23.78 -10.64 -2.97
CA LEU A 464 -24.03 -12.07 -2.86
C LEU A 464 -23.96 -12.83 -4.18
N GLY A 465 -24.11 -12.12 -5.31
CA GLY A 465 -23.97 -12.68 -6.66
C GLY A 465 -22.57 -12.54 -7.27
N ASN A 466 -21.76 -11.64 -6.74
CA ASN A 466 -20.45 -11.31 -7.27
C ASN A 466 -19.40 -12.29 -6.72
N ARG A 467 -19.19 -13.39 -7.41
CA ARG A 467 -18.24 -14.43 -7.03
C ARG A 467 -17.21 -14.66 -8.14
N VAL A 468 -15.95 -14.81 -7.75
CA VAL A 468 -14.89 -15.25 -8.68
C VAL A 468 -15.13 -16.73 -9.03
N PRO A 469 -15.35 -17.06 -10.31
CA PRO A 469 -15.67 -18.43 -10.74
C PRO A 469 -14.64 -19.46 -10.28
N GLY A 470 -15.11 -20.61 -9.82
CA GLY A 470 -14.26 -21.69 -9.34
C GLY A 470 -13.55 -21.44 -8.00
N THR A 471 -13.95 -20.38 -7.29
CA THR A 471 -13.37 -20.01 -5.98
C THR A 471 -14.46 -19.78 -4.93
N ASN A 472 -14.05 -19.52 -3.71
CA ASN A 472 -14.91 -19.05 -2.62
C ASN A 472 -14.73 -17.54 -2.31
N TYR A 473 -14.13 -16.77 -3.23
CA TYR A 473 -13.98 -15.33 -3.09
C TYR A 473 -15.18 -14.60 -3.66
N TYR A 474 -15.79 -13.74 -2.84
CA TYR A 474 -16.86 -12.83 -3.19
C TYR A 474 -16.33 -11.40 -3.12
N TYR A 475 -16.80 -10.53 -4.00
CA TYR A 475 -16.26 -9.18 -4.13
C TYR A 475 -17.34 -8.11 -4.25
N VAL A 476 -17.01 -6.91 -3.83
CA VAL A 476 -17.90 -5.75 -3.95
C VAL A 476 -17.10 -4.45 -3.88
N ARG A 477 -17.55 -3.44 -4.60
CA ARG A 477 -17.12 -2.05 -4.44
C ARG A 477 -18.24 -1.29 -3.74
N ILE A 478 -17.96 -0.78 -2.56
CA ILE A 478 -18.91 -0.12 -1.69
C ILE A 478 -18.60 1.38 -1.69
N PRO A 479 -19.51 2.26 -2.12
CA PRO A 479 -19.36 3.69 -1.87
C PRO A 479 -19.41 3.94 -0.35
N ILE A 480 -18.47 4.74 0.15
CA ILE A 480 -18.38 5.11 1.56
C ILE A 480 -18.31 6.63 1.71
N SER A 481 -18.66 7.15 2.87
CA SER A 481 -18.47 8.56 3.19
C SER A 481 -17.00 8.87 3.52
N SER A 482 -16.64 10.14 3.65
CA SER A 482 -15.39 10.51 4.30
C SER A 482 -15.46 10.23 5.80
N GLY A 483 -14.34 9.84 6.41
CA GLY A 483 -14.24 9.66 7.85
C GLY A 483 -13.93 8.23 8.30
N SER A 484 -14.25 7.95 9.56
CA SER A 484 -13.99 6.67 10.19
C SER A 484 -15.12 5.68 9.90
N HIS A 485 -14.74 4.45 9.59
CA HIS A 485 -15.65 3.36 9.30
C HIS A 485 -15.27 2.12 10.10
N THR A 486 -16.28 1.35 10.50
CA THR A 486 -16.11 0.04 11.13
C THR A 486 -16.67 -1.05 10.24
N ILE A 487 -15.93 -2.14 10.07
CA ILE A 487 -16.41 -3.31 9.36
C ILE A 487 -16.12 -4.57 10.15
N TYR A 488 -17.07 -5.49 10.20
CA TYR A 488 -16.95 -6.77 10.90
C TYR A 488 -17.90 -7.82 10.32
N GLY A 489 -17.56 -9.09 10.52
CA GLY A 489 -18.37 -10.24 10.09
C GLY A 489 -17.85 -11.55 10.62
N ASP A 490 -18.58 -12.64 10.36
CA ASP A 490 -18.21 -13.99 10.78
C ASP A 490 -17.23 -14.66 9.82
N THR A 491 -17.00 -14.08 8.64
CA THR A 491 -16.05 -14.55 7.63
C THR A 491 -14.90 -13.58 7.44
N PRO A 492 -13.69 -14.08 7.10
CA PRO A 492 -12.58 -13.21 6.76
C PRO A 492 -12.81 -12.41 5.48
N PHE A 493 -12.34 -11.17 5.49
CA PHE A 493 -12.33 -10.28 4.34
C PHE A 493 -11.06 -9.40 4.34
N GLY A 494 -10.74 -8.86 3.19
CA GLY A 494 -9.71 -7.86 2.97
C GLY A 494 -10.14 -6.89 1.89
N GLY A 495 -9.31 -5.90 1.58
CA GLY A 495 -9.62 -4.96 0.51
C GLY A 495 -8.81 -3.67 0.56
N GLU A 496 -9.17 -2.76 -0.32
CA GLU A 496 -8.50 -1.50 -0.58
C GLU A 496 -9.50 -0.35 -0.47
N ILE A 497 -9.04 0.79 0.08
CA ILE A 497 -9.85 2.00 0.22
C ILE A 497 -9.24 3.08 -0.65
N TYR A 498 -10.06 3.78 -1.39
CA TYR A 498 -9.63 4.83 -2.29
C TYR A 498 -10.71 5.90 -2.49
N GLY A 499 -10.28 7.09 -2.93
CA GLY A 499 -11.15 8.23 -3.17
C GLY A 499 -10.78 9.06 -4.38
#